data_cfc99ef1abffa69628a42aaae242edc8
#
_entry.id   cfc99ef1abffa69628a42aaae242edc8
#
_cell.length_a   1.000
_cell.length_b   1.000
_cell.length_c   1.000
_cell.angle_alpha   90.00
_cell.angle_beta   90.00
_cell.angle_gamma   90.00
#
_symmetry.space_group_name_H-M   'P 1'
#
loop_
_entity.id
_entity.type
_entity.pdbx_description
1 polymer ?
#
loop_
_entity_poly.entity_id
_entity_poly.type
_entity_poly.pdbx_seq_one_letter_code
_entity_poly.pdbx_strand_id
1 'polypeptide(L)'
;MVETKEISELTRSNRIAMLSHISTVTVMVFFMIWESVRGQLSPVYMTIATVVGVIPLIGEVICWKGNTEHAMIKHLVSYGFALFYTICLFTSPTNLIYVFVIPMIFVVTIYSDTRYLLLINTGTILESIIVVVIGATKGGFGYHGIEAAVVQIVVMIMVGANSVLTTKVIRENTRKRFTEVAQAKAEAENL
;
A
#
# COMPACT_ATOMS: atom_id res chain seq x y z
N MET A 1 -24.44 -13.14 -29.60
CA MET A 1 -24.62 -12.76 -28.18
C MET A 1 -23.26 -12.83 -27.57
N VAL A 2 -22.60 -11.69 -27.34
CA VAL A 2 -21.26 -11.65 -26.71
C VAL A 2 -21.50 -11.81 -25.21
N GLU A 3 -21.17 -12.97 -24.66
CA GLU A 3 -21.14 -13.21 -23.21
C GLU A 3 -20.12 -12.27 -22.61
N THR A 4 -20.57 -11.16 -22.04
CA THR A 4 -19.73 -10.29 -21.21
C THR A 4 -19.38 -11.07 -19.95
N LYS A 5 -18.21 -11.72 -19.97
CA LYS A 5 -17.66 -12.41 -18.80
C LYS A 5 -17.53 -11.38 -17.67
N GLU A 6 -18.36 -11.50 -16.66
CA GLU A 6 -18.35 -10.63 -15.50
C GLU A 6 -16.98 -10.76 -14.83
N ILE A 7 -16.22 -9.65 -14.79
CA ILE A 7 -14.89 -9.65 -14.17
C ILE A 7 -15.09 -9.78 -12.66
N SER A 8 -14.51 -10.80 -12.06
CA SER A 8 -14.63 -11.03 -10.60
C SER A 8 -14.11 -9.85 -9.78
N GLU A 9 -14.69 -9.63 -8.61
CA GLU A 9 -14.25 -8.57 -7.68
C GLU A 9 -12.76 -8.71 -7.32
N LEU A 10 -12.27 -9.94 -7.17
CA LEU A 10 -10.88 -10.20 -6.84
C LEU A 10 -9.93 -9.83 -7.99
N THR A 11 -10.29 -10.18 -9.23
CA THR A 11 -9.54 -9.74 -10.43
C THR A 11 -9.47 -8.22 -10.50
N ARG A 12 -10.59 -7.52 -10.26
CA ARG A 12 -10.63 -6.06 -10.27
C ARG A 12 -9.76 -5.47 -9.17
N SER A 13 -9.84 -6.00 -7.96
CA SER A 13 -9.05 -5.57 -6.81
C SER A 13 -7.55 -5.77 -7.05
N ASN A 14 -7.15 -6.95 -7.53
CA ASN A 14 -5.77 -7.25 -7.87
C ASN A 14 -5.23 -6.30 -8.94
N ARG A 15 -6.02 -6.03 -10.01
CA ARG A 15 -5.62 -5.10 -11.07
C ARG A 15 -5.36 -3.70 -10.54
N ILE A 16 -6.27 -3.17 -9.72
CA ILE A 16 -6.13 -1.82 -9.15
C ILE A 16 -4.92 -1.77 -8.22
N ALA A 17 -4.75 -2.79 -7.38
CA ALA A 17 -3.64 -2.87 -6.43
C ALA A 17 -2.28 -2.91 -7.15
N MET A 18 -2.13 -3.76 -8.18
CA MET A 18 -0.91 -3.84 -8.99
C MET A 18 -0.60 -2.50 -9.69
N LEU A 19 -1.58 -1.88 -10.33
CA LEU A 19 -1.39 -0.60 -11.02
C LEU A 19 -0.95 0.50 -10.05
N SER A 20 -1.55 0.55 -8.86
CA SER A 20 -1.18 1.51 -7.82
C SER A 20 0.21 1.23 -7.27
N HIS A 21 0.57 -0.04 -7.06
CA HIS A 21 1.91 -0.42 -6.61
C HIS A 21 2.97 -0.04 -7.64
N ILE A 22 2.79 -0.40 -8.91
CA ILE A 22 3.69 -0.02 -10.01
C ILE A 22 3.86 1.50 -10.07
N SER A 23 2.75 2.25 -10.02
CA SER A 23 2.78 3.71 -10.06
C SER A 23 3.57 4.30 -8.88
N THR A 24 3.29 3.84 -7.65
CA THR A 24 3.92 4.36 -6.44
C THR A 24 5.41 4.03 -6.41
N VAL A 25 5.80 2.79 -6.72
CA VAL A 25 7.22 2.39 -6.80
C VAL A 25 7.95 3.19 -7.87
N THR A 26 7.33 3.39 -9.04
CA THR A 26 7.93 4.19 -10.13
C THR A 26 8.21 5.62 -9.69
N VAL A 27 7.26 6.27 -9.03
CA VAL A 27 7.43 7.64 -8.53
C VAL A 27 8.52 7.70 -7.44
N MET A 28 8.54 6.74 -6.51
CA MET A 28 9.57 6.68 -5.47
C MET A 28 10.97 6.44 -6.05
N VAL A 29 11.11 5.53 -7.01
CA VAL A 29 12.39 5.29 -7.70
C VAL A 29 12.84 6.53 -8.45
N PHE A 30 11.94 7.22 -9.15
CA PHE A 30 12.27 8.49 -9.80
C PHE A 30 12.78 9.53 -8.79
N PHE A 31 12.11 9.66 -7.64
CA PHE A 31 12.54 10.55 -6.57
C PHE A 31 13.93 10.18 -6.02
N MET A 32 14.20 8.89 -5.82
CA MET A 32 15.51 8.40 -5.35
C MET A 32 16.62 8.65 -6.37
N ILE A 33 16.34 8.49 -7.68
CA ILE A 33 17.28 8.86 -8.75
C ILE A 33 17.60 10.35 -8.66
N TRP A 34 16.57 11.19 -8.50
CA TRP A 34 16.74 12.63 -8.35
C TRP A 34 17.63 13.00 -7.15
N GLU A 35 17.39 12.40 -5.97
CA GLU A 35 18.20 12.62 -4.77
C GLU A 35 19.64 12.10 -4.94
N SER A 36 19.82 11.00 -5.66
CA SER A 36 21.16 10.47 -5.98
C SER A 36 21.93 11.40 -6.94
N VAL A 37 21.27 11.94 -7.95
CA VAL A 37 21.90 12.94 -8.87
C VAL A 37 22.30 14.20 -8.12
N ARG A 38 21.52 14.61 -7.12
CA ARG A 38 21.87 15.75 -6.23
C ARG A 38 22.97 15.44 -5.22
N GLY A 39 23.46 14.21 -5.18
CA GLY A 39 24.49 13.79 -4.23
C GLY A 39 23.97 13.61 -2.78
N GLN A 40 22.64 13.62 -2.58
CA GLN A 40 22.03 13.45 -1.26
C GLN A 40 21.84 11.98 -0.88
N LEU A 41 21.76 11.08 -1.87
CA LEU A 41 21.59 9.65 -1.68
C LEU A 41 22.71 8.88 -2.39
N SER A 42 23.31 7.91 -1.68
CA SER A 42 24.32 7.04 -2.28
C SER A 42 23.74 6.23 -3.45
N PRO A 43 24.43 6.18 -4.62
CA PRO A 43 24.00 5.35 -5.76
C PRO A 43 23.85 3.87 -5.41
N VAL A 44 24.64 3.37 -4.47
CA VAL A 44 24.54 1.97 -4.00
C VAL A 44 23.20 1.74 -3.30
N TYR A 45 22.82 2.61 -2.37
CA TYR A 45 21.52 2.51 -1.69
C TYR A 45 20.35 2.66 -2.66
N MET A 46 20.44 3.63 -3.59
CA MET A 46 19.44 3.79 -4.63
C MET A 46 19.26 2.49 -5.44
N THR A 47 20.37 1.86 -5.85
CA THR A 47 20.30 0.60 -6.61
C THR A 47 19.68 -0.53 -5.80
N ILE A 48 20.12 -0.71 -4.55
CA ILE A 48 19.55 -1.75 -3.66
C ILE A 48 18.05 -1.54 -3.48
N ALA A 49 17.62 -0.34 -3.14
CA ALA A 49 16.21 -0.04 -2.93
C ALA A 49 15.39 -0.26 -4.21
N THR A 50 15.91 0.18 -5.38
CA THR A 50 15.24 -0.06 -6.66
C THR A 50 15.05 -1.55 -6.93
N VAL A 51 16.08 -2.37 -6.71
CA VAL A 51 15.99 -3.84 -6.88
C VAL A 51 14.92 -4.41 -5.95
N VAL A 52 14.91 -4.03 -4.68
CA VAL A 52 13.91 -4.49 -3.70
C VAL A 52 12.50 -4.07 -4.11
N GLY A 53 12.31 -2.87 -4.63
CA GLY A 53 11.01 -2.38 -5.10
C GLY A 53 10.52 -3.10 -6.37
N VAL A 54 11.43 -3.45 -7.28
CA VAL A 54 11.07 -4.07 -8.57
C VAL A 54 10.79 -5.57 -8.46
N ILE A 55 11.46 -6.30 -7.57
CA ILE A 55 11.26 -7.75 -7.41
C ILE A 55 9.79 -8.13 -7.16
N PRO A 56 9.06 -7.49 -6.21
CA PRO A 56 7.65 -7.78 -6.01
C PRO A 56 6.79 -7.52 -7.24
N LEU A 57 7.07 -6.44 -8.00
CA LEU A 57 6.34 -6.12 -9.23
C LEU A 57 6.46 -7.22 -10.29
N ILE A 58 7.65 -7.81 -10.42
CA ILE A 58 7.87 -8.96 -11.32
C ILE A 58 7.04 -10.16 -10.83
N GLY A 59 7.05 -10.44 -9.53
CA GLY A 59 6.24 -11.50 -8.93
C GLY A 59 4.74 -11.31 -9.18
N GLU A 60 4.24 -10.09 -9.05
CA GLU A 60 2.84 -9.73 -9.34
C GLU A 60 2.47 -10.03 -10.80
N VAL A 61 3.32 -9.60 -11.75
CA VAL A 61 3.09 -9.85 -13.18
C VAL A 61 3.08 -11.34 -13.50
N ILE A 62 3.97 -12.12 -12.87
CA ILE A 62 4.01 -13.58 -13.04
C ILE A 62 2.71 -14.21 -12.50
N CYS A 63 2.31 -13.86 -11.28
CA CYS A 63 1.06 -14.35 -10.68
C CYS A 63 -0.16 -13.96 -11.53
N TRP A 64 -0.23 -12.72 -12.00
CA TRP A 64 -1.31 -12.20 -12.83
C TRP A 64 -1.45 -12.94 -14.15
N LYS A 65 -0.33 -13.24 -14.83
CA LYS A 65 -0.33 -14.01 -16.08
C LYS A 65 -0.78 -15.46 -15.88
N GLY A 66 -0.49 -16.05 -14.72
CA GLY A 66 -0.93 -17.41 -14.40
C GLY A 66 -2.42 -17.45 -13.99
N ASN A 67 -2.84 -16.55 -13.13
CA ASN A 67 -4.21 -16.44 -12.64
C ASN A 67 -4.48 -15.03 -12.11
N THR A 68 -5.43 -14.31 -12.74
CA THR A 68 -5.81 -12.94 -12.32
C THR A 68 -6.43 -12.86 -10.92
N GLU A 69 -6.92 -13.98 -10.39
CA GLU A 69 -7.49 -14.12 -9.05
C GLU A 69 -6.49 -14.67 -8.02
N HIS A 70 -5.19 -14.68 -8.35
CA HIS A 70 -4.20 -15.28 -7.47
C HIS A 70 -4.07 -14.50 -6.15
N ALA A 71 -4.30 -15.19 -5.02
CA ALA A 71 -4.28 -14.57 -3.69
C ALA A 71 -2.91 -13.98 -3.30
N MET A 72 -1.81 -14.50 -3.88
CA MET A 72 -0.47 -13.99 -3.62
C MET A 72 -0.25 -12.54 -4.08
N ILE A 73 -1.03 -12.06 -5.06
CA ILE A 73 -0.91 -10.68 -5.56
C ILE A 73 -1.13 -9.68 -4.40
N LYS A 74 -2.16 -9.89 -3.58
CA LYS A 74 -2.40 -9.08 -2.38
C LYS A 74 -1.16 -9.00 -1.48
N HIS A 75 -0.49 -10.13 -1.26
CA HIS A 75 0.68 -10.20 -0.39
C HIS A 75 1.91 -9.56 -1.02
N LEU A 76 2.14 -9.78 -2.31
CA LEU A 76 3.24 -9.15 -3.05
C LEU A 76 3.11 -7.63 -3.07
N VAL A 77 1.91 -7.12 -3.35
CA VAL A 77 1.63 -5.68 -3.31
C VAL A 77 1.91 -5.12 -1.92
N SER A 78 1.37 -5.74 -0.87
CA SER A 78 1.41 -5.14 0.48
C SER A 78 2.77 -5.32 1.15
N TYR A 79 3.29 -6.56 1.20
CA TYR A 79 4.58 -6.81 1.85
C TYR A 79 5.76 -6.40 0.98
N GLY A 80 5.64 -6.53 -0.34
CA GLY A 80 6.65 -6.05 -1.27
C GLY A 80 6.84 -4.54 -1.16
N PHE A 81 5.71 -3.80 -1.15
CA PHE A 81 5.76 -2.37 -0.92
C PHE A 81 6.25 -2.02 0.49
N ALA A 82 5.80 -2.71 1.53
CA ALA A 82 6.24 -2.46 2.91
C ALA A 82 7.76 -2.58 3.04
N LEU A 83 8.36 -3.64 2.48
CA LEU A 83 9.82 -3.82 2.51
C LEU A 83 10.56 -2.71 1.77
N PHE A 84 10.09 -2.34 0.58
CA PHE A 84 10.65 -1.22 -0.19
C PHE A 84 10.51 0.10 0.56
N TYR A 85 9.34 0.38 1.11
CA TYR A 85 9.07 1.57 1.91
C TYR A 85 9.98 1.66 3.14
N THR A 86 10.14 0.56 3.89
CA THR A 86 11.03 0.48 5.06
C THR A 86 12.46 0.89 4.67
N ILE A 87 13.01 0.32 3.58
CA ILE A 87 14.34 0.70 3.12
C ILE A 87 14.41 2.18 2.78
N CYS A 88 13.44 2.69 2.03
CA CYS A 88 13.41 4.11 1.68
C CYS A 88 13.28 5.01 2.93
N LEU A 89 12.45 4.64 3.89
CA LEU A 89 12.23 5.41 5.10
C LEU A 89 13.51 5.52 5.96
N PHE A 90 14.30 4.44 6.03
CA PHE A 90 15.54 4.40 6.81
C PHE A 90 16.79 4.89 6.07
N THR A 91 16.69 5.20 4.78
CA THR A 91 17.84 5.66 3.98
C THR A 91 17.65 7.06 3.39
N SER A 92 16.45 7.57 3.38
CA SER A 92 16.13 8.85 2.76
C SER A 92 16.71 10.05 3.52
N PRO A 93 17.19 11.07 2.82
CA PRO A 93 17.60 12.35 3.40
C PRO A 93 16.40 13.25 3.74
N THR A 94 15.17 12.87 3.35
CA THR A 94 13.94 13.66 3.58
C THR A 94 12.96 12.93 4.46
N ASN A 95 12.23 13.68 5.28
CA ASN A 95 11.13 13.15 6.10
C ASN A 95 9.84 12.91 5.31
N LEU A 96 9.77 13.25 4.03
CA LEU A 96 8.54 13.15 3.23
C LEU A 96 8.23 11.73 2.73
N ILE A 97 9.12 10.76 2.95
CA ILE A 97 8.91 9.38 2.49
C ILE A 97 7.61 8.78 3.05
N TYR A 98 7.20 9.13 4.27
CA TYR A 98 5.97 8.62 4.85
C TYR A 98 4.71 8.95 4.03
N VAL A 99 4.76 9.99 3.19
CA VAL A 99 3.62 10.37 2.33
C VAL A 99 3.32 9.27 1.30
N PHE A 100 4.33 8.56 0.82
CA PHE A 100 4.15 7.53 -0.21
C PHE A 100 3.47 6.24 0.28
N VAL A 101 3.40 6.01 1.59
CA VAL A 101 2.65 4.87 2.12
C VAL A 101 1.13 5.12 2.13
N ILE A 102 0.71 6.39 2.12
CA ILE A 102 -0.70 6.76 2.22
C ILE A 102 -1.55 6.15 1.08
N PRO A 103 -1.21 6.33 -0.20
CA PRO A 103 -1.97 5.72 -1.29
C PRO A 103 -1.98 4.19 -1.19
N MET A 104 -0.90 3.56 -0.73
CA MET A 104 -0.83 2.11 -0.60
C MET A 104 -1.70 1.58 0.55
N ILE A 105 -1.81 2.29 1.67
CA ILE A 105 -2.75 1.93 2.74
C ILE A 105 -4.19 1.93 2.20
N PHE A 106 -4.58 2.94 1.42
CA PHE A 106 -5.90 2.98 0.79
C PHE A 106 -6.11 1.86 -0.24
N VAL A 107 -5.08 1.49 -0.99
CA VAL A 107 -5.14 0.34 -1.92
C VAL A 107 -5.43 -0.97 -1.17
N VAL A 108 -4.82 -1.17 -0.02
CA VAL A 108 -5.06 -2.37 0.81
C VAL A 108 -6.53 -2.43 1.30
N THR A 109 -7.20 -1.28 1.48
CA THR A 109 -8.63 -1.25 1.87
C THR A 109 -9.55 -1.94 0.86
N ILE A 110 -9.17 -1.97 -0.42
CA ILE A 110 -9.96 -2.57 -1.51
C ILE A 110 -10.22 -4.06 -1.26
N TYR A 111 -9.29 -4.75 -0.58
CA TYR A 111 -9.45 -6.16 -0.24
C TYR A 111 -10.42 -6.43 0.92
N SER A 112 -10.93 -5.40 1.56
CA SER A 112 -11.90 -5.47 2.67
C SER A 112 -11.49 -6.37 3.84
N ASP A 113 -10.18 -6.59 4.03
CA ASP A 113 -9.61 -7.41 5.09
C ASP A 113 -9.11 -6.53 6.25
N THR A 114 -9.99 -6.31 7.23
CA THR A 114 -9.70 -5.41 8.36
C THR A 114 -8.51 -5.87 9.21
N ARG A 115 -8.31 -7.18 9.38
CA ARG A 115 -7.19 -7.71 10.19
C ARG A 115 -5.86 -7.45 9.51
N TYR A 116 -5.84 -7.70 8.20
CA TYR A 116 -4.67 -7.47 7.38
C TYR A 116 -4.30 -5.98 7.33
N LEU A 117 -5.31 -5.12 7.16
CA LEU A 117 -5.12 -3.67 7.17
C LEU A 117 -4.61 -3.14 8.52
N LEU A 118 -5.14 -3.66 9.63
CA LEU A 118 -4.65 -3.32 10.98
C LEU A 118 -3.18 -3.69 11.15
N LEU A 119 -2.75 -4.85 10.65
CA LEU A 119 -1.35 -5.27 10.69
C LEU A 119 -0.45 -4.29 9.93
N ILE A 120 -0.84 -3.93 8.69
CA ILE A 120 -0.08 -2.97 7.87
C ILE A 120 -0.01 -1.60 8.54
N ASN A 121 -1.14 -1.06 9.01
CA ASN A 121 -1.18 0.23 9.69
C ASN A 121 -0.32 0.26 10.97
N THR A 122 -0.40 -0.80 11.78
CA THR A 122 0.42 -0.90 12.99
C THR A 122 1.90 -0.92 12.64
N GLY A 123 2.29 -1.69 11.62
CA GLY A 123 3.67 -1.74 11.13
C GLY A 123 4.17 -0.36 10.70
N THR A 124 3.43 0.33 9.85
CA THR A 124 3.85 1.65 9.34
C THR A 124 3.89 2.74 10.41
N ILE A 125 2.98 2.70 11.40
CA ILE A 125 3.03 3.61 12.55
C ILE A 125 4.27 3.34 13.41
N LEU A 126 4.55 2.06 13.72
CA LEU A 126 5.74 1.68 14.49
C LEU A 126 7.03 2.07 13.78
N GLU A 127 7.15 1.83 12.46
CA GLU A 127 8.29 2.28 11.66
C GLU A 127 8.47 3.80 11.71
N SER A 128 7.40 4.56 11.61
CA SER A 128 7.43 6.02 11.71
C SER A 128 7.91 6.48 13.09
N ILE A 129 7.45 5.84 14.17
CA ILE A 129 7.92 6.14 15.54
C ILE A 129 9.40 5.82 15.69
N ILE A 130 9.84 4.65 15.21
CA ILE A 130 11.25 4.22 15.30
C ILE A 130 12.17 5.22 14.58
N VAL A 131 11.81 5.59 13.34
CA VAL A 131 12.61 6.56 12.55
C VAL A 131 12.68 7.91 13.24
N VAL A 132 11.57 8.41 13.76
CA VAL A 132 11.54 9.67 14.50
C VAL A 132 12.41 9.61 15.76
N VAL A 133 12.32 8.54 16.56
CA VAL A 133 13.11 8.37 17.78
C VAL A 133 14.61 8.29 17.46
N ILE A 134 14.99 7.51 16.44
CA ILE A 134 16.40 7.40 16.04
C ILE A 134 16.89 8.74 15.49
N GLY A 135 16.12 9.40 14.63
CA GLY A 135 16.45 10.71 14.07
C GLY A 135 16.63 11.79 15.14
N ALA A 136 15.74 11.83 16.14
CA ALA A 136 15.81 12.77 17.24
C ALA A 136 17.02 12.53 18.16
N THR A 137 17.45 11.28 18.31
CA THR A 137 18.55 10.92 19.25
C THR A 137 19.93 10.90 18.60
N LYS A 138 20.01 10.46 17.34
CA LYS A 138 21.27 10.25 16.61
C LYS A 138 21.45 11.19 15.41
N GLY A 139 20.39 11.89 15.02
CA GLY A 139 20.34 12.63 13.75
C GLY A 139 20.14 11.71 12.55
N GLY A 140 19.94 12.30 11.38
CA GLY A 140 19.73 11.57 10.12
C GLY A 140 18.29 11.14 9.88
N PHE A 141 18.10 10.22 8.95
CA PHE A 141 16.79 9.66 8.55
C PHE A 141 15.73 10.71 8.19
N GLY A 142 16.14 11.81 7.59
CA GLY A 142 15.23 12.90 7.24
C GLY A 142 14.62 13.64 8.43
N TYR A 143 15.21 13.54 9.64
CA TYR A 143 14.68 14.25 10.80
C TYR A 143 14.92 15.76 10.68
N HIS A 144 13.84 16.53 10.64
CA HIS A 144 13.85 17.99 10.50
C HIS A 144 13.26 18.72 11.73
N GLY A 145 13.28 18.09 12.89
CA GLY A 145 12.80 18.66 14.15
C GLY A 145 11.49 18.04 14.63
N ILE A 146 11.14 18.41 15.87
CA ILE A 146 10.01 17.80 16.59
C ILE A 146 8.67 18.09 15.93
N GLU A 147 8.50 19.26 15.34
CA GLU A 147 7.24 19.66 14.69
C GLU A 147 6.93 18.74 13.50
N ALA A 148 7.91 18.54 12.60
CA ALA A 148 7.76 17.64 11.45
C ALA A 148 7.52 16.19 11.89
N ALA A 149 8.19 15.74 12.94
CA ALA A 149 8.03 14.42 13.52
C ALA A 149 6.62 14.20 14.09
N VAL A 150 6.09 15.16 14.83
CA VAL A 150 4.73 15.12 15.37
C VAL A 150 3.71 15.06 14.23
N VAL A 151 3.86 15.89 13.19
CA VAL A 151 2.99 15.86 12.02
C VAL A 151 3.02 14.49 11.34
N GLN A 152 4.20 13.91 11.13
CA GLN A 152 4.32 12.57 10.54
C GLN A 152 3.55 11.52 11.33
N ILE A 153 3.75 11.44 12.66
CA ILE A 153 3.09 10.45 13.51
C ILE A 153 1.57 10.67 13.52
N VAL A 154 1.11 11.92 13.69
CA VAL A 154 -0.31 12.24 13.70
C VAL A 154 -0.99 11.89 12.38
N VAL A 155 -0.37 12.24 11.23
CA VAL A 155 -0.88 11.88 9.91
C VAL A 155 -0.98 10.36 9.75
N MET A 156 0.02 9.60 10.17
CA MET A 156 0.01 8.14 10.07
C MET A 156 -1.10 7.52 10.93
N ILE A 157 -1.32 8.01 12.13
CA ILE A 157 -2.44 7.56 12.99
C ILE A 157 -3.79 7.90 12.34
N MET A 158 -3.96 9.11 11.82
CA MET A 158 -5.19 9.53 11.16
C MET A 158 -5.49 8.69 9.90
N VAL A 159 -4.49 8.46 9.06
CA VAL A 159 -4.62 7.62 7.86
C VAL A 159 -4.97 6.18 8.24
N GLY A 160 -4.30 5.63 9.26
CA GLY A 160 -4.60 4.30 9.79
C GLY A 160 -6.04 4.18 10.29
N ALA A 161 -6.49 5.12 11.11
CA ALA A 161 -7.87 5.14 11.63
C ALA A 161 -8.91 5.26 10.50
N ASN A 162 -8.72 6.21 9.58
CA ASN A 162 -9.62 6.42 8.45
C ASN A 162 -9.68 5.22 7.51
N SER A 163 -8.56 4.57 7.24
CA SER A 163 -8.51 3.37 6.38
C SER A 163 -9.29 2.21 6.98
N VAL A 164 -9.19 2.00 8.30
CA VAL A 164 -9.97 0.96 9.02
C VAL A 164 -11.46 1.28 8.98
N LEU A 165 -11.86 2.52 9.23
CA LEU A 165 -13.26 2.95 9.16
C LEU A 165 -13.81 2.76 7.74
N THR A 166 -13.09 3.20 6.73
CA THR A 166 -13.45 3.03 5.31
C THR A 166 -13.64 1.55 4.97
N THR A 167 -12.72 0.69 5.40
CA THR A 167 -12.81 -0.77 5.15
C THR A 167 -14.06 -1.37 5.80
N LYS A 168 -14.40 -0.97 7.02
CA LYS A 168 -15.62 -1.43 7.68
C LYS A 168 -16.88 -1.04 6.89
N VAL A 169 -16.97 0.23 6.46
CA VAL A 169 -18.09 0.73 5.66
C VAL A 169 -18.21 -0.01 4.33
N ILE A 170 -17.09 -0.19 3.61
CA ILE A 170 -17.07 -0.94 2.35
C ILE A 170 -17.59 -2.36 2.58
N ARG A 171 -17.11 -3.05 3.61
CA ARG A 171 -17.51 -4.41 3.94
C ARG A 171 -19.00 -4.53 4.28
N GLU A 172 -19.53 -3.59 5.05
CA GLU A 172 -20.96 -3.56 5.40
C GLU A 172 -21.82 -3.31 4.16
N ASN A 173 -21.44 -2.36 3.31
CA ASN A 173 -22.17 -2.05 2.09
C ASN A 173 -22.14 -3.24 1.10
N THR A 174 -20.99 -3.89 0.94
CA THR A 174 -20.86 -5.08 0.11
C THR A 174 -21.77 -6.20 0.64
N ARG A 175 -21.76 -6.46 1.96
CA ARG A 175 -22.65 -7.47 2.57
C ARG A 175 -24.13 -7.18 2.35
N LYS A 176 -24.56 -5.92 2.50
CA LYS A 176 -25.95 -5.50 2.24
C LYS A 176 -26.35 -5.80 0.80
N ARG A 177 -25.53 -5.40 -0.16
CA ARG A 177 -25.77 -5.65 -1.59
C ARG A 177 -25.90 -7.12 -1.92
N PHE A 178 -25.04 -7.99 -1.35
CA PHE A 178 -25.17 -9.43 -1.55
C PHE A 178 -26.48 -9.98 -0.99
N THR A 179 -26.94 -9.51 0.16
CA THR A 179 -28.22 -9.93 0.74
C THR A 179 -29.40 -9.50 -0.14
N GLU A 180 -29.38 -8.25 -0.62
CA GLU A 180 -30.42 -7.71 -1.52
C GLU A 180 -30.50 -8.49 -2.84
N VAL A 181 -29.36 -8.78 -3.47
CA VAL A 181 -29.29 -9.57 -4.70
C VAL A 181 -29.80 -11.00 -4.48
N ALA A 182 -29.42 -11.63 -3.35
CA ALA A 182 -29.89 -12.97 -3.02
C ALA A 182 -31.41 -13.03 -2.77
N GLN A 183 -31.98 -12.01 -2.12
CA GLN A 183 -33.42 -11.89 -1.93
C GLN A 183 -34.17 -11.68 -3.25
N ALA A 184 -33.71 -10.75 -4.09
CA ALA A 184 -34.30 -10.50 -5.39
C ALA A 184 -34.27 -11.75 -6.29
N LYS A 185 -33.20 -12.54 -6.24
CA LYS A 185 -33.10 -13.80 -6.97
C LYS A 185 -34.10 -14.84 -6.45
N ALA A 186 -34.22 -15.00 -5.14
CA ALA A 186 -35.18 -15.92 -4.54
C ALA A 186 -36.64 -15.54 -4.85
N GLU A 187 -36.97 -14.25 -4.88
CA GLU A 187 -38.27 -13.75 -5.28
C GLU A 187 -38.55 -14.06 -6.76
N ALA A 188 -37.58 -13.87 -7.64
CA ALA A 188 -37.71 -14.16 -9.07
C ALA A 188 -37.86 -15.67 -9.38
N GLU A 189 -37.29 -16.55 -8.55
CA GLU A 189 -37.41 -18.01 -8.69
C GLU A 189 -38.77 -18.56 -8.18
N ASN A 190 -39.49 -17.76 -7.37
CA ASN A 190 -40.81 -18.14 -6.82
C ASN A 190 -42.00 -17.62 -7.66
N LEU A 191 -41.76 -16.89 -8.76
CA LEU A 191 -42.73 -16.39 -9.71
C LEU A 191 -42.82 -17.29 -10.96
#